data_8886f810bd8198786bc71f5611f9d939
#
_entry.id   8886f810bd8198786bc71f5611f9d939
#
_cell.length_a   1.000
_cell.length_b   1.000
_cell.length_c   1.000
_cell.angle_alpha   90.00
_cell.angle_beta   90.00
_cell.angle_gamma   90.00
#
_symmetry.space_group_name_H-M   'P 1'
#
loop_
_entity.id
_entity.type
_entity.pdbx_description
1 polymer ?
#
loop_
_entity_poly.entity_id
_entity_poly.type
_entity_poly.pdbx_seq_one_letter_code
_entity_poly.pdbx_strand_id
1 'polypeptide(L)'
;MRTSSLYDQGSSSVVEDGHFVALPFVGVIDGVSEPHDKDHPRIRFCDGRLTGGELVSRITEGFFIQQSSRQNALDLDLGDLVLEASKLAGDEFRANGLSLDETGMLPGATFAIARVSEEEVEIIQAGDCLALWATDDNEINITSNQVRGHDDEFNGLI
;
A
#
# COMPACT_ATOMS: atom_id res chain seq x y z
N MET A 1 -14.73 11.91 -15.74
CA MET A 1 -13.33 11.71 -15.35
C MET A 1 -12.66 10.66 -16.23
N ARG A 2 -11.38 10.82 -16.56
CA ARG A 2 -10.58 9.80 -17.28
C ARG A 2 -9.45 9.38 -16.37
N THR A 3 -9.24 8.07 -16.24
CA THR A 3 -8.16 7.49 -15.46
C THR A 3 -7.26 6.65 -16.36
N SER A 4 -5.98 6.62 -16.06
CA SER A 4 -5.01 5.73 -16.69
C SER A 4 -4.01 5.28 -15.64
N SER A 5 -3.51 4.07 -15.76
CA SER A 5 -2.41 3.56 -14.94
C SER A 5 -1.24 3.16 -15.83
N LEU A 6 -0.04 3.39 -15.34
CA LEU A 6 1.20 2.89 -15.91
C LEU A 6 1.94 2.15 -14.79
N TYR A 7 2.33 0.93 -15.08
CA TYR A 7 3.12 0.10 -14.18
C TYR A 7 4.42 -0.31 -14.85
N ASP A 8 5.54 -0.15 -14.15
CA ASP A 8 6.85 -0.63 -14.55
C ASP A 8 7.43 -1.49 -13.42
N GLN A 9 7.61 -2.79 -13.68
CA GLN A 9 8.14 -3.73 -12.72
C GLN A 9 9.60 -3.46 -12.34
N GLY A 10 10.31 -2.63 -13.11
CA GLY A 10 11.74 -2.44 -12.93
C GLY A 10 12.54 -3.71 -13.18
N SER A 11 13.64 -3.91 -12.44
CA SER A 11 14.56 -5.04 -12.60
C SER A 11 14.31 -6.21 -11.63
N SER A 12 13.33 -6.10 -10.73
CA SER A 12 13.02 -7.15 -9.76
C SER A 12 12.35 -8.35 -10.41
N SER A 13 12.73 -9.56 -10.00
CA SER A 13 12.03 -10.79 -10.37
C SER A 13 10.77 -11.06 -9.53
N VAL A 14 10.58 -10.30 -8.45
CA VAL A 14 9.44 -10.38 -7.54
C VAL A 14 8.71 -9.07 -7.59
N VAL A 15 7.42 -9.12 -7.84
CA VAL A 15 6.53 -7.96 -7.87
C VAL A 15 5.76 -7.94 -6.57
N GLU A 16 6.10 -7.01 -5.70
CA GLU A 16 5.41 -6.81 -4.42
C GLU A 16 4.46 -5.61 -4.47
N ASP A 17 4.54 -4.82 -5.53
CA ASP A 17 3.72 -3.64 -5.73
C ASP A 17 2.31 -3.98 -6.20
N GLY A 18 1.37 -3.13 -5.83
CA GLY A 18 0.00 -3.15 -6.28
C GLY A 18 -0.48 -1.77 -6.74
N HIS A 19 -1.51 -1.75 -7.56
CA HIS A 19 -2.20 -0.52 -7.91
C HIS A 19 -3.65 -0.81 -8.30
N PHE A 20 -4.53 0.12 -8.05
CA PHE A 20 -5.92 -0.02 -8.44
C PHE A 20 -6.51 1.30 -8.94
N VAL A 21 -7.46 1.18 -9.84
CA VAL A 21 -8.35 2.24 -10.29
C VAL A 21 -9.77 1.69 -10.25
N ALA A 22 -10.43 1.89 -9.13
CA ALA A 22 -11.78 1.40 -8.83
C ALA A 22 -12.58 2.54 -8.20
N LEU A 23 -13.08 3.45 -9.02
CA LEU A 23 -13.75 4.66 -8.54
C LEU A 23 -14.81 4.37 -7.48
N PRO A 24 -14.89 5.16 -6.40
CA PRO A 24 -14.18 6.44 -6.21
C PRO A 24 -12.73 6.31 -5.73
N PHE A 25 -12.19 5.12 -5.56
CA PHE A 25 -10.84 4.91 -5.02
C PHE A 25 -9.82 4.68 -6.13
N VAL A 26 -8.63 5.26 -5.94
CA VAL A 26 -7.43 5.00 -6.75
C VAL A 26 -6.24 4.90 -5.81
N GLY A 27 -5.27 4.05 -6.11
CA GLY A 27 -4.13 3.91 -5.23
C GLY A 27 -2.94 3.16 -5.84
N VAL A 28 -1.79 3.41 -5.21
CA VAL A 28 -0.55 2.66 -5.40
C VAL A 28 -0.10 2.11 -4.06
N ILE A 29 0.49 0.93 -4.08
CA ILE A 29 0.92 0.18 -2.91
C ILE A 29 2.29 -0.40 -3.24
N ASP A 30 3.27 -0.15 -2.40
CA ASP A 30 4.59 -0.78 -2.48
C ASP A 30 4.70 -1.77 -1.32
N GLY A 31 4.65 -3.05 -1.64
CA GLY A 31 4.70 -4.15 -0.68
C GLY A 31 6.11 -4.39 -0.18
N VAL A 32 6.25 -4.48 1.12
CA VAL A 32 7.52 -4.71 1.80
C VAL A 32 7.48 -6.07 2.48
N SER A 33 8.32 -7.00 2.00
CA SER A 33 8.51 -8.28 2.69
C SER A 33 9.33 -8.10 3.95
N GLU A 34 9.13 -9.03 4.89
CA GLU A 34 9.93 -9.13 6.09
C GLU A 34 11.44 -9.23 5.76
N PRO A 35 12.32 -8.73 6.66
CA PRO A 35 13.76 -8.95 6.54
C PRO A 35 14.07 -10.45 6.45
N HIS A 36 14.96 -10.84 5.54
CA HIS A 36 15.35 -12.24 5.35
C HIS A 36 16.84 -12.37 5.09
N ASP A 37 17.42 -13.47 5.56
CA ASP A 37 18.81 -13.84 5.33
C ASP A 37 18.95 -15.37 5.21
N LYS A 38 20.17 -15.88 5.36
CA LYS A 38 20.43 -17.32 5.26
C LYS A 38 19.79 -18.13 6.36
N ASP A 39 19.68 -17.53 7.55
CA ASP A 39 19.18 -18.17 8.77
C ASP A 39 17.66 -17.95 8.93
N HIS A 40 17.14 -16.87 8.31
CA HIS A 40 15.72 -16.48 8.29
C HIS A 40 15.24 -16.40 6.84
N PRO A 41 14.82 -17.52 6.25
CA PRO A 41 14.35 -17.53 4.87
C PRO A 41 13.04 -16.74 4.74
N ARG A 42 12.87 -16.11 3.57
CA ARG A 42 11.63 -15.35 3.27
C ARG A 42 10.39 -16.21 3.48
N ILE A 43 9.44 -15.68 4.23
CA ILE A 43 8.16 -16.32 4.46
C ILE A 43 7.36 -16.34 3.15
N ARG A 44 6.66 -17.43 2.90
CA ARG A 44 5.84 -17.61 1.71
C ARG A 44 4.42 -17.96 2.09
N PHE A 45 3.48 -17.38 1.39
CA PHE A 45 2.04 -17.54 1.57
C PHE A 45 1.42 -18.24 0.38
N CYS A 46 0.17 -18.68 0.50
CA CYS A 46 -0.58 -19.30 -0.58
C CYS A 46 0.19 -20.47 -1.23
N ASP A 47 0.62 -21.44 -0.42
CA ASP A 47 1.40 -22.62 -0.87
C ASP A 47 2.74 -22.22 -1.52
N GLY A 48 3.41 -21.22 -0.99
CA GLY A 48 4.73 -20.77 -1.43
C GLY A 48 4.74 -19.83 -2.63
N ARG A 49 3.57 -19.39 -3.10
CA ARG A 49 3.46 -18.56 -4.31
C ARG A 49 3.69 -17.09 -4.07
N LEU A 50 3.26 -16.55 -2.92
CA LEU A 50 3.33 -15.11 -2.63
C LEU A 50 4.40 -14.81 -1.58
N THR A 51 5.05 -13.66 -1.70
CA THR A 51 5.81 -13.04 -0.62
C THR A 51 4.87 -12.32 0.35
N GLY A 52 5.39 -11.90 1.49
CA GLY A 52 4.62 -11.13 2.45
C GLY A 52 4.17 -9.78 1.91
N GLY A 53 5.08 -9.04 1.25
CA GLY A 53 4.76 -7.76 0.62
C GLY A 53 3.72 -7.91 -0.49
N GLU A 54 3.87 -8.92 -1.37
CA GLU A 54 2.88 -9.21 -2.42
C GLU A 54 1.51 -9.56 -1.82
N LEU A 55 1.46 -10.30 -0.72
CA LEU A 55 0.20 -10.63 -0.04
C LEU A 55 -0.51 -9.38 0.48
N VAL A 56 0.22 -8.49 1.18
CA VAL A 56 -0.35 -7.23 1.70
C VAL A 56 -0.89 -6.37 0.57
N SER A 57 -0.13 -6.20 -0.51
CA SER A 57 -0.54 -5.42 -1.68
C SER A 57 -1.81 -5.97 -2.30
N ARG A 58 -1.91 -7.28 -2.51
CA ARG A 58 -3.10 -7.94 -3.08
C ARG A 58 -4.32 -7.84 -2.18
N ILE A 59 -4.16 -7.98 -0.86
CA ILE A 59 -5.26 -7.82 0.09
C ILE A 59 -5.79 -6.38 0.03
N THR A 60 -4.90 -5.39 0.07
CA THR A 60 -5.27 -3.98 0.05
C THR A 60 -5.96 -3.62 -1.27
N GLU A 61 -5.39 -4.01 -2.41
CA GLU A 61 -5.99 -3.81 -3.74
C GLU A 61 -7.39 -4.42 -3.82
N GLY A 62 -7.52 -5.72 -3.50
CA GLY A 62 -8.80 -6.43 -3.54
C GLY A 62 -9.84 -5.83 -2.62
N PHE A 63 -9.44 -5.38 -1.42
CA PHE A 63 -10.31 -4.72 -0.47
C PHE A 63 -10.88 -3.41 -1.06
N PHE A 64 -10.05 -2.51 -1.58
CA PHE A 64 -10.51 -1.24 -2.13
C PHE A 64 -11.36 -1.42 -3.40
N ILE A 65 -11.05 -2.38 -4.26
CA ILE A 65 -11.90 -2.76 -5.39
C ILE A 65 -13.28 -3.21 -4.90
N GLN A 66 -13.34 -3.99 -3.84
CA GLN A 66 -14.63 -4.41 -3.25
C GLN A 66 -15.41 -3.24 -2.65
N GLN A 67 -14.73 -2.35 -1.89
CA GLN A 67 -15.38 -1.18 -1.29
C GLN A 67 -15.95 -0.23 -2.34
N SER A 68 -15.30 -0.09 -3.50
CA SER A 68 -15.75 0.78 -4.59
C SER A 68 -17.14 0.42 -5.12
N SER A 69 -17.56 -0.83 -4.96
CA SER A 69 -18.87 -1.32 -5.41
C SER A 69 -20.02 -0.99 -4.43
N ARG A 70 -19.73 -0.42 -3.26
CA ARG A 70 -20.75 -0.03 -2.28
C ARG A 70 -21.47 1.25 -2.72
N GLN A 71 -22.78 1.31 -2.50
CA GLN A 71 -23.60 2.50 -2.83
C GLN A 71 -23.16 3.75 -2.06
N ASN A 72 -22.60 3.57 -0.85
CA ASN A 72 -22.11 4.63 0.01
C ASN A 72 -20.58 4.76 0.02
N ALA A 73 -19.90 4.33 -1.04
CA ALA A 73 -18.44 4.33 -1.10
C ALA A 73 -17.81 5.72 -0.85
N LEU A 74 -18.51 6.79 -1.24
CA LEU A 74 -18.06 8.18 -1.01
C LEU A 74 -18.21 8.64 0.44
N ASP A 75 -19.08 7.99 1.22
CA ASP A 75 -19.36 8.37 2.62
C ASP A 75 -18.46 7.63 3.63
N LEU A 76 -17.67 6.65 3.16
CA LEU A 76 -16.81 5.86 4.03
C LEU A 76 -15.56 6.68 4.43
N ASP A 77 -15.16 6.62 5.68
CA ASP A 77 -13.90 7.21 6.13
C ASP A 77 -12.70 6.46 5.53
N LEU A 78 -11.81 7.20 4.86
CA LEU A 78 -10.68 6.59 4.15
C LEU A 78 -9.64 5.98 5.11
N GLY A 79 -9.47 6.58 6.29
CA GLY A 79 -8.61 6.06 7.34
C GLY A 79 -9.13 4.75 7.92
N ASP A 80 -10.44 4.66 8.18
CA ASP A 80 -11.08 3.43 8.64
C ASP A 80 -10.94 2.31 7.61
N LEU A 81 -11.08 2.61 6.31
CA LEU A 81 -10.88 1.63 5.25
C LEU A 81 -9.44 1.08 5.23
N VAL A 82 -8.44 1.93 5.40
CA VAL A 82 -7.04 1.51 5.50
C VAL A 82 -6.83 0.61 6.71
N LEU A 83 -7.40 0.96 7.87
CA LEU A 83 -7.34 0.13 9.08
C LEU A 83 -8.02 -1.23 8.89
N GLU A 84 -9.15 -1.28 8.18
CA GLU A 84 -9.81 -2.55 7.86
C GLU A 84 -8.95 -3.42 6.93
N ALA A 85 -8.35 -2.86 5.89
CA ALA A 85 -7.42 -3.57 5.01
C ALA A 85 -6.22 -4.12 5.79
N SER A 86 -5.63 -3.31 6.69
CA SER A 86 -4.55 -3.75 7.58
C SER A 86 -4.94 -4.89 8.51
N LYS A 87 -6.17 -4.87 9.05
CA LYS A 87 -6.69 -5.98 9.87
C LYS A 87 -6.79 -7.27 9.08
N LEU A 88 -7.29 -7.20 7.84
CA LEU A 88 -7.38 -8.37 6.96
C LEU A 88 -5.99 -8.98 6.68
N ALA A 89 -4.98 -8.15 6.43
CA ALA A 89 -3.61 -8.62 6.27
C ALA A 89 -3.09 -9.27 7.55
N GLY A 90 -3.33 -8.66 8.72
CA GLY A 90 -2.96 -9.21 10.01
C GLY A 90 -3.65 -10.54 10.33
N ASP A 91 -4.90 -10.71 9.94
CA ASP A 91 -5.64 -11.96 10.12
C ASP A 91 -5.05 -13.08 9.24
N GLU A 92 -4.67 -12.75 8.01
CA GLU A 92 -4.00 -13.69 7.11
C GLU A 92 -2.62 -14.10 7.65
N PHE A 93 -1.85 -13.16 8.23
CA PHE A 93 -0.59 -13.47 8.89
C PHE A 93 -0.78 -14.43 10.06
N ARG A 94 -1.76 -14.18 10.94
CA ARG A 94 -2.08 -15.10 12.06
C ARG A 94 -2.49 -16.47 11.54
N ALA A 95 -3.30 -16.54 10.51
CA ALA A 95 -3.73 -17.80 9.91
C ALA A 95 -2.56 -18.63 9.36
N ASN A 96 -1.47 -17.95 8.97
CA ASN A 96 -0.22 -18.58 8.54
C ASN A 96 0.83 -18.72 9.65
N GLY A 97 0.45 -18.49 10.92
CA GLY A 97 1.28 -18.74 12.09
C GLY A 97 2.28 -17.64 12.45
N LEU A 98 2.17 -16.45 11.87
CA LEU A 98 3.00 -15.31 12.24
C LEU A 98 2.47 -14.66 13.53
N SER A 99 3.39 -14.31 14.42
CA SER A 99 3.07 -13.49 15.61
C SER A 99 3.06 -12.01 15.22
N LEU A 100 1.97 -11.30 15.50
CA LEU A 100 1.92 -9.85 15.30
C LEU A 100 2.67 -9.05 16.38
N ASP A 101 3.18 -9.72 17.42
CA ASP A 101 3.96 -9.07 18.48
C ASP A 101 5.41 -8.82 18.06
N GLU A 102 5.87 -9.50 17.01
CA GLU A 102 7.21 -9.37 16.45
C GLU A 102 7.23 -8.38 15.28
N THR A 103 6.90 -7.12 15.56
CA THR A 103 6.65 -6.09 14.53
C THR A 103 7.80 -5.86 13.54
N GLY A 104 9.06 -6.05 13.96
CA GLY A 104 10.22 -5.92 13.07
C GLY A 104 10.39 -7.06 12.06
N MET A 105 9.59 -8.12 12.16
CA MET A 105 9.63 -9.29 11.30
C MET A 105 8.36 -9.46 10.45
N LEU A 106 7.46 -8.49 10.49
CA LEU A 106 6.22 -8.55 9.74
C LEU A 106 6.39 -7.90 8.35
N PRO A 107 5.80 -8.51 7.32
CA PRO A 107 5.60 -7.83 6.05
C PRO A 107 4.67 -6.62 6.21
N GLY A 108 4.80 -5.66 5.32
CA GLY A 108 3.97 -4.46 5.32
C GLY A 108 3.78 -3.90 3.93
N ALA A 109 3.33 -2.67 3.86
CA ALA A 109 3.32 -1.89 2.63
C ALA A 109 3.39 -0.40 2.92
N THR A 110 4.02 0.34 2.01
CA THR A 110 3.82 1.77 1.87
C THR A 110 2.75 2.03 0.82
N PHE A 111 2.04 3.14 0.90
CA PHE A 111 0.94 3.39 -0.02
C PHE A 111 0.61 4.88 -0.15
N ALA A 112 -0.02 5.24 -1.27
CA ALA A 112 -0.77 6.46 -1.45
C ALA A 112 -2.13 6.10 -2.08
N ILE A 113 -3.21 6.38 -1.36
CA ILE A 113 -4.58 6.06 -1.75
C ILE A 113 -5.40 7.33 -1.75
N ALA A 114 -6.18 7.56 -2.80
CA ALA A 114 -7.08 8.69 -2.89
C ALA A 114 -8.53 8.23 -3.09
N ARG A 115 -9.45 8.97 -2.47
CA ARG A 115 -10.87 8.96 -2.78
C ARG A 115 -11.19 10.22 -3.59
N VAL A 116 -11.80 10.03 -4.74
CA VAL A 116 -12.08 11.11 -5.70
C VAL A 116 -13.59 11.28 -5.86
N SER A 117 -14.08 12.47 -5.58
CA SER A 117 -15.46 12.89 -5.83
C SER A 117 -15.51 14.02 -6.88
N GLU A 118 -16.69 14.57 -7.12
CA GLU A 118 -16.86 15.77 -7.98
C GLU A 118 -16.37 17.05 -7.27
N GLU A 119 -16.37 17.06 -5.95
CA GLU A 119 -16.12 18.25 -5.13
C GLU A 119 -14.72 18.24 -4.51
N GLU A 120 -14.18 17.07 -4.20
CA GLU A 120 -12.93 16.95 -3.47
C GLU A 120 -12.13 15.70 -3.82
N VAL A 121 -10.84 15.74 -3.50
CA VAL A 121 -9.94 14.59 -3.46
C VAL A 121 -9.38 14.47 -2.06
N GLU A 122 -9.70 13.37 -1.39
CA GLU A 122 -9.09 13.01 -0.12
C GLU A 122 -7.94 12.04 -0.37
N ILE A 123 -6.80 12.26 0.26
CA ILE A 123 -5.60 11.44 0.11
C ILE A 123 -5.12 10.96 1.46
N ILE A 124 -4.85 9.67 1.58
CA ILE A 124 -4.14 9.06 2.70
C ILE A 124 -2.85 8.42 2.20
N GLN A 125 -1.79 8.61 2.94
CA GLN A 125 -0.45 8.13 2.58
C GLN A 125 0.26 7.57 3.81
N ALA A 126 1.05 6.53 3.60
CA ALA A 126 2.03 6.03 4.56
C ALA A 126 3.32 5.62 3.82
N GLY A 127 4.47 6.00 4.38
CA GLY A 127 5.78 5.67 3.83
C GLY A 127 6.23 6.63 2.73
N ASP A 128 6.82 6.09 1.67
CA ASP A 128 7.47 6.84 0.57
C ASP A 128 6.66 6.88 -0.73
N CYS A 129 5.54 6.17 -0.82
CA CYS A 129 4.59 6.38 -1.91
C CYS A 129 4.09 7.82 -1.92
N LEU A 130 3.98 8.42 -3.10
CA LEU A 130 3.62 9.83 -3.25
C LEU A 130 2.37 10.00 -4.10
N ALA A 131 1.56 10.98 -3.74
CA ALA A 131 0.49 11.49 -4.58
C ALA A 131 0.86 12.88 -5.11
N LEU A 132 0.55 13.11 -6.38
CA LEU A 132 0.76 14.39 -7.06
C LEU A 132 -0.54 14.78 -7.75
N TRP A 133 -0.95 16.04 -7.57
CA TRP A 133 -2.16 16.56 -8.22
C TRP A 133 -1.96 18.01 -8.69
N ALA A 134 -2.75 18.39 -9.67
CA ALA A 134 -2.82 19.77 -10.15
C ALA A 134 -4.20 20.35 -9.84
N THR A 135 -4.22 21.63 -9.44
CA THR A 135 -5.43 22.42 -9.25
C THR A 135 -5.83 23.15 -10.55
N ASP A 136 -7.02 23.72 -10.59
CA ASP A 136 -7.55 24.41 -11.80
C ASP A 136 -6.71 25.61 -12.23
N ASP A 137 -5.95 26.22 -11.32
CA ASP A 137 -4.99 27.28 -11.60
C ASP A 137 -3.61 26.79 -12.02
N ASN A 138 -3.48 25.49 -12.30
CA ASN A 138 -2.26 24.77 -12.69
C ASN A 138 -1.17 24.73 -11.60
N GLU A 139 -1.52 24.94 -10.35
CA GLU A 139 -0.61 24.69 -9.26
C GLU A 139 -0.44 23.17 -9.07
N ILE A 140 0.82 22.72 -9.02
CA ILE A 140 1.16 21.32 -8.80
C ILE A 140 1.48 21.12 -7.34
N ASN A 141 0.77 20.20 -6.71
CA ASN A 141 0.94 19.80 -5.33
C ASN A 141 1.44 18.36 -5.25
N ILE A 142 2.19 18.05 -4.19
CA ILE A 142 2.73 16.72 -3.93
C ILE A 142 2.70 16.45 -2.42
N THR A 143 2.38 15.21 -2.04
CA THR A 143 2.54 14.77 -0.65
C THR A 143 4.02 14.66 -0.27
N SER A 144 4.34 14.78 1.01
CA SER A 144 5.72 14.65 1.50
C SER A 144 6.13 13.18 1.62
N ASN A 145 7.37 12.86 1.25
CA ASN A 145 7.96 11.57 1.59
C ASN A 145 8.18 11.50 3.11
N GLN A 146 7.53 10.54 3.77
CA GLN A 146 7.52 10.41 5.22
C GLN A 146 8.76 9.68 5.77
N VAL A 147 9.50 8.94 4.95
CA VAL A 147 10.67 8.16 5.37
C VAL A 147 12.02 8.82 5.05
N ARG A 148 12.01 9.90 4.27
CA ARG A 148 13.25 10.58 3.80
C ARG A 148 14.21 10.97 4.91
N GLY A 149 13.70 11.33 6.10
CA GLY A 149 14.53 11.67 7.25
C GLY A 149 15.19 10.45 7.90
N HIS A 150 14.58 9.28 7.81
CA HIS A 150 15.13 8.05 8.37
C HIS A 150 16.21 7.42 7.48
N ASP A 151 16.09 7.55 6.17
CA ASP A 151 17.12 7.07 5.22
C ASP A 151 18.45 7.78 5.43
N ASP A 152 18.43 9.07 5.74
CA ASP A 152 19.64 9.86 6.02
C ASP A 152 20.30 9.44 7.34
N GLU A 153 19.54 9.01 8.35
CA GLU A 153 20.06 8.48 9.61
C GLU A 153 20.69 7.08 9.41
N PHE A 154 20.07 6.21 8.60
CA PHE A 154 20.60 4.87 8.30
C PHE A 154 21.89 4.94 7.47
N ASN A 155 21.96 5.80 6.47
CA ASN A 155 23.17 5.97 5.64
C ASN A 155 24.35 6.61 6.41
N GLY A 156 24.11 7.25 7.53
CA GLY A 156 25.13 7.77 8.43
C GLY A 156 25.73 6.75 9.40
N LEU A 157 25.20 5.50 9.43
CA LEU A 157 25.63 4.42 10.32
C LEU A 157 26.48 3.33 9.62
N ILE A 158 26.69 3.43 8.30
CA ILE A 158 27.54 2.58 7.49
C ILE A 158 28.81 3.35 7.13
#